data_bb87743c02f4ce7f0ac7844d3ab96bfe
#
_entry.id   bb87743c02f4ce7f0ac7844d3ab96bfe
#
_cell.length_a   1.000
_cell.length_b   1.000
_cell.length_c   1.000
_cell.angle_alpha   90.00
_cell.angle_beta   90.00
_cell.angle_gamma   90.00
#
_symmetry.space_group_name_H-M   'P 1'
#
loop_
_entity.id
_entity.type
_entity.pdbx_description
1 polymer ?
#
loop_
_entity_poly.entity_id
_entity_poly.type
_entity_poly.pdbx_seq_one_letter_code
_entity_poly.pdbx_strand_id
1 'polypeptide(L)'
;TAYRRQRQMCIRDSSGGVQRMMMDGLFGFDENMQIIPMLATSYEANDEATEYTIHLREGVSFTDGTPWNADALIANVNKWADKSLGLKRTTFLCNVLDHAEKIDDYTVKIYLSQSFGAFISNLAHPATLIMSPKQIEAGEDACAQAPVGTGQYKFVEWVAGDHMKVELNKDWWGYDADVCGGTALADADAGFKSITFKPVAESATRVSAIQAGDAQIMWSVPTESVDTLKGDSNVSVGMGDSIAVWYFFMNTQKAPFNDVKVREAMAYAINKEAYIQVVMNGYGSVATSMVGEEVQHYKGNDPYSYDPEKAKELLKEAGYPDGFTTTLMYSNTTANQKKAEFYKQQLSEVGIDLELNGMENAVLNEKVQGADCAGADAEVDCYLSGWSTSTGDADWGLRPMLATESEPPMSYNISYYENEKVDQLLKDGLATADEDRRGEIYAEVQDTVWKDLPLLCIASDKNIWATSNNITGVYLLGDGSIGMRNARMAAE
;
A
#
# COMPACT_ATOMS: atom_id res chain seq x y z
N THR A 1 7.77 -17.29 -21.78
CA THR A 1 8.25 -16.73 -20.49
C THR A 1 7.73 -15.32 -20.22
N ALA A 2 7.72 -14.40 -21.18
CA ALA A 2 7.13 -13.06 -21.05
C ALA A 2 5.61 -13.11 -20.80
N TYR A 3 4.90 -14.02 -21.46
CA TYR A 3 3.45 -14.24 -21.30
C TYR A 3 3.07 -14.77 -19.90
N ARG A 4 3.92 -15.59 -19.26
CA ARG A 4 3.73 -16.06 -17.86
C ARG A 4 3.93 -14.92 -16.85
N ARG A 5 4.91 -14.03 -17.09
CA ARG A 5 5.13 -12.83 -16.24
C ARG A 5 3.99 -11.82 -16.32
N GLN A 6 3.33 -11.71 -17.48
CA GLN A 6 2.18 -10.82 -17.69
C GLN A 6 0.91 -11.31 -16.98
N ARG A 7 0.73 -12.64 -16.79
CA ARG A 7 -0.42 -13.19 -16.06
C ARG A 7 -0.43 -12.84 -14.57
N GLN A 8 0.72 -12.71 -13.93
CA GLN A 8 0.83 -12.19 -12.56
C GLN A 8 0.68 -10.67 -12.45
N MET A 9 0.90 -9.93 -13.55
CA MET A 9 0.87 -8.47 -13.57
C MET A 9 -0.55 -7.86 -13.69
N CYS A 10 -1.51 -8.53 -14.31
CA CYS A 10 -2.86 -7.99 -14.51
C CYS A 10 -3.76 -8.00 -13.27
N ILE A 11 -3.29 -8.54 -12.14
CA ILE A 11 -4.03 -8.63 -10.88
C ILE A 11 -3.44 -7.65 -9.82
N ARG A 12 -2.72 -6.59 -10.19
CA ARG A 12 -1.82 -5.89 -9.27
C ARG A 12 -2.49 -5.11 -8.14
N ASP A 13 -3.59 -4.44 -8.35
CA ASP A 13 -4.15 -3.53 -7.33
C ASP A 13 -5.49 -3.99 -6.75
N SER A 14 -6.32 -4.69 -7.51
CA SER A 14 -7.60 -5.26 -7.04
C SER A 14 -7.49 -6.69 -6.48
N SER A 15 -6.35 -7.37 -6.66
CA SER A 15 -6.20 -8.80 -6.30
C SER A 15 -6.06 -9.05 -4.80
N GLY A 16 -5.44 -8.14 -4.06
CA GLY A 16 -5.24 -8.32 -2.61
C GLY A 16 -6.57 -8.45 -1.86
N GLY A 17 -7.55 -7.59 -2.16
CA GLY A 17 -8.88 -7.65 -1.59
C GLY A 17 -9.64 -8.93 -1.94
N VAL A 18 -9.57 -9.37 -3.21
CA VAL A 18 -10.20 -10.62 -3.63
C VAL A 18 -9.52 -11.85 -3.01
N GLN A 19 -8.19 -11.84 -2.90
CA GLN A 19 -7.43 -12.91 -2.25
C GLN A 19 -7.78 -13.03 -0.77
N ARG A 20 -7.91 -11.91 -0.04
CA ARG A 20 -8.34 -11.88 1.36
C ARG A 20 -9.76 -12.44 1.62
N MET A 21 -10.58 -12.58 0.58
CA MET A 21 -11.87 -13.26 0.73
C MET A 21 -11.73 -14.78 0.74
N MET A 22 -10.73 -15.32 0.04
CA MET A 22 -10.50 -16.76 -0.11
C MET A 22 -9.45 -17.30 0.85
N MET A 23 -8.56 -16.44 1.33
CA MET A 23 -7.41 -16.82 2.18
C MET A 23 -7.27 -15.83 3.32
N ASP A 24 -7.02 -16.32 4.52
CA ASP A 24 -6.66 -15.50 5.67
C ASP A 24 -5.13 -15.46 5.83
N GLY A 25 -4.60 -14.40 6.45
CA GLY A 25 -3.22 -14.29 6.91
C GLY A 25 -3.07 -14.79 8.35
N LEU A 26 -1.85 -14.81 8.88
CA LEU A 26 -1.63 -14.97 10.32
C LEU A 26 -2.24 -13.81 11.10
N PHE A 27 -2.05 -12.62 10.57
CA PHE A 27 -2.64 -11.36 11.00
C PHE A 27 -3.39 -10.73 9.84
N GLY A 28 -4.20 -9.74 10.11
CA GLY A 28 -4.92 -8.94 9.12
C GLY A 28 -5.07 -7.51 9.58
N PHE A 29 -5.81 -6.71 8.83
CA PHE A 29 -6.14 -5.34 9.21
C PHE A 29 -7.64 -5.20 9.48
N ASP A 30 -7.99 -4.40 10.47
CA ASP A 30 -9.33 -3.88 10.63
C ASP A 30 -9.59 -2.70 9.67
N GLU A 31 -10.77 -2.09 9.74
CA GLU A 31 -11.16 -0.97 8.88
C GLU A 31 -10.30 0.30 9.07
N ASN A 32 -9.59 0.41 10.19
CA ASN A 32 -8.67 1.50 10.53
C ASN A 32 -7.19 1.13 10.32
N MET A 33 -6.90 0.07 9.56
CA MET A 33 -5.56 -0.45 9.30
C MET A 33 -4.80 -0.91 10.57
N GLN A 34 -5.52 -1.19 11.68
CA GLN A 34 -4.91 -1.76 12.86
C GLN A 34 -4.72 -3.26 12.67
N ILE A 35 -3.58 -3.78 13.12
CA ILE A 35 -3.26 -5.21 13.02
C ILE A 35 -4.15 -6.00 13.97
N ILE A 36 -4.84 -6.99 13.42
CA ILE A 36 -5.72 -7.91 14.18
C ILE A 36 -5.28 -9.36 14.03
N PRO A 37 -5.39 -10.18 15.09
CA PRO A 37 -5.17 -11.62 15.01
C PRO A 37 -6.17 -12.30 14.08
N MET A 38 -5.66 -13.16 13.17
CA MET A 38 -6.47 -13.97 12.27
C MET A 38 -6.20 -15.46 12.51
N LEU A 39 -5.38 -16.12 11.69
CA LEU A 39 -4.96 -17.50 11.87
C LEU A 39 -3.93 -17.67 13.01
N ALA A 40 -3.25 -16.63 13.40
CA ALA A 40 -2.55 -16.53 14.69
C ALA A 40 -3.49 -15.91 15.75
N THR A 41 -3.30 -16.27 17.02
CA THR A 41 -4.01 -15.68 18.17
C THR A 41 -3.15 -14.67 18.90
N SER A 42 -1.84 -14.88 18.93
CA SER A 42 -0.85 -14.02 19.55
C SER A 42 0.55 -14.32 19.04
N TYR A 43 1.51 -13.50 19.43
CA TYR A 43 2.92 -13.73 19.19
C TYR A 43 3.77 -13.24 20.36
N GLU A 44 5.01 -13.73 20.42
CA GLU A 44 6.09 -13.23 21.27
C GLU A 44 7.32 -13.00 20.41
N ALA A 45 8.09 -11.96 20.69
CA ALA A 45 9.35 -11.67 20.01
C ALA A 45 10.47 -11.55 21.02
N ASN A 46 11.71 -11.86 20.60
CA ASN A 46 12.88 -11.51 21.39
C ASN A 46 13.22 -10.01 21.21
N ASP A 47 14.04 -9.48 22.12
CA ASP A 47 14.37 -8.05 22.14
C ASP A 47 15.09 -7.59 20.84
N GLU A 48 15.85 -8.48 20.22
CA GLU A 48 16.60 -8.26 18.99
C GLU A 48 15.75 -8.37 17.71
N ALA A 49 14.46 -8.68 17.81
CA ALA A 49 13.57 -8.88 16.70
C ALA A 49 14.06 -9.91 15.65
N THR A 50 14.72 -10.97 16.11
CA THR A 50 15.25 -12.06 15.27
C THR A 50 14.52 -13.39 15.45
N GLU A 51 13.70 -13.51 16.49
CA GLU A 51 12.94 -14.72 16.82
C GLU A 51 11.50 -14.36 17.17
N TYR A 52 10.56 -15.03 16.54
CA TYR A 52 9.12 -14.82 16.76
C TYR A 52 8.44 -16.15 17.06
N THR A 53 7.82 -16.28 18.23
CA THR A 53 6.95 -17.42 18.57
C THR A 53 5.52 -17.05 18.23
N ILE A 54 4.90 -17.81 17.33
CA ILE A 54 3.53 -17.57 16.84
C ILE A 54 2.61 -18.64 17.40
N HIS A 55 1.55 -18.22 18.09
CA HIS A 55 0.49 -19.10 18.58
C HIS A 55 -0.65 -19.14 17.56
N LEU A 56 -1.02 -20.35 17.13
CA LEU A 56 -1.99 -20.57 16.07
C LEU A 56 -3.40 -20.75 16.61
N ARG A 57 -4.37 -20.36 15.81
CA ARG A 57 -5.79 -20.57 16.09
C ARG A 57 -6.17 -22.04 15.87
N GLU A 58 -6.76 -22.65 16.87
CA GLU A 58 -7.28 -24.03 16.80
C GLU A 58 -8.65 -24.08 16.12
N GLY A 59 -9.04 -25.26 15.63
CA GLY A 59 -10.36 -25.51 15.06
C GLY A 59 -10.57 -25.00 13.63
N VAL A 60 -9.52 -24.52 12.96
CA VAL A 60 -9.58 -24.02 11.58
C VAL A 60 -9.21 -25.12 10.58
N SER A 61 -9.89 -25.13 9.42
CA SER A 61 -9.56 -25.99 8.28
C SER A 61 -9.55 -25.19 6.98
N PHE A 62 -8.69 -25.62 6.06
CA PHE A 62 -8.72 -25.14 4.68
C PHE A 62 -9.97 -25.62 3.95
N THR A 63 -10.35 -24.93 2.88
CA THR A 63 -11.54 -25.28 2.09
C THR A 63 -11.43 -26.62 1.35
N ASP A 64 -10.23 -27.24 1.31
CA ASP A 64 -9.99 -28.60 0.81
C ASP A 64 -10.01 -29.67 1.92
N GLY A 65 -10.35 -29.30 3.16
CA GLY A 65 -10.41 -30.15 4.33
C GLY A 65 -9.06 -30.43 5.00
N THR A 66 -7.96 -29.82 4.55
CA THR A 66 -6.67 -29.91 5.24
C THR A 66 -6.75 -29.11 6.55
N PRO A 67 -6.23 -29.63 7.71
CA PRO A 67 -6.25 -28.88 8.96
C PRO A 67 -5.25 -27.72 8.93
N TRP A 68 -5.60 -26.61 9.58
CA TRP A 68 -4.66 -25.54 9.93
C TRP A 68 -3.91 -25.92 11.21
N ASN A 69 -2.61 -25.96 11.16
CA ASN A 69 -1.72 -26.29 12.27
C ASN A 69 -0.28 -25.82 12.00
N ALA A 70 0.65 -26.16 12.89
CA ALA A 70 2.07 -25.80 12.76
C ALA A 70 2.70 -26.29 11.46
N ASP A 71 2.36 -27.51 11.00
CA ASP A 71 2.92 -28.07 9.76
C ASP A 71 2.46 -27.26 8.52
N ALA A 72 1.21 -26.79 8.54
CA ALA A 72 0.67 -25.92 7.50
C ALA A 72 1.35 -24.54 7.48
N LEU A 73 1.64 -23.94 8.64
CA LEU A 73 2.38 -22.70 8.70
C LEU A 73 3.81 -22.87 8.18
N ILE A 74 4.51 -23.92 8.62
CA ILE A 74 5.90 -24.21 8.18
C ILE A 74 5.96 -24.38 6.66
N ALA A 75 4.98 -25.04 6.03
CA ALA A 75 4.91 -25.16 4.57
C ALA A 75 4.83 -23.80 3.88
N ASN A 76 4.04 -22.85 4.43
CA ASN A 76 3.93 -21.49 3.91
C ASN A 76 5.23 -20.68 4.14
N VAL A 77 5.83 -20.76 5.33
CA VAL A 77 7.10 -20.07 5.65
C VAL A 77 8.21 -20.54 4.70
N ASN A 78 8.33 -21.85 4.48
CA ASN A 78 9.30 -22.41 3.54
C ASN A 78 9.09 -21.92 2.12
N LYS A 79 7.81 -21.81 1.68
CA LYS A 79 7.47 -21.24 0.38
C LYS A 79 7.89 -19.75 0.29
N TRP A 80 7.65 -18.94 1.32
CA TRP A 80 8.02 -17.52 1.32
C TRP A 80 9.54 -17.33 1.32
N ALA A 81 10.30 -18.21 2.00
CA ALA A 81 11.75 -18.16 2.09
C ALA A 81 12.45 -18.68 0.81
N ASP A 82 11.76 -19.41 -0.06
CA ASP A 82 12.35 -19.98 -1.27
C ASP A 82 12.61 -18.94 -2.36
N LYS A 83 13.85 -18.44 -2.41
CA LYS A 83 14.33 -17.48 -3.42
C LYS A 83 14.23 -18.00 -4.85
N SER A 84 14.24 -19.32 -5.06
CA SER A 84 14.18 -19.94 -6.39
C SER A 84 12.83 -19.74 -7.08
N LEU A 85 11.75 -19.53 -6.30
CA LEU A 85 10.40 -19.26 -6.81
C LEU A 85 10.27 -17.85 -7.42
N GLY A 86 11.16 -16.92 -7.10
CA GLY A 86 11.14 -15.55 -7.61
C GLY A 86 9.85 -14.79 -7.28
N LEU A 87 9.29 -15.02 -6.09
CA LEU A 87 8.05 -14.39 -5.61
C LEU A 87 8.29 -12.92 -5.28
N LYS A 88 8.09 -12.04 -6.23
CA LYS A 88 8.39 -10.61 -6.08
C LYS A 88 7.67 -9.93 -4.92
N ARG A 89 6.45 -10.37 -4.59
CA ARG A 89 5.63 -9.77 -3.51
C ARG A 89 6.11 -10.12 -2.10
N THR A 90 6.84 -11.22 -1.93
CA THR A 90 7.40 -11.65 -0.63
C THR A 90 8.87 -11.32 -0.48
N THR A 91 9.45 -10.53 -1.39
CA THR A 91 10.88 -10.22 -1.39
C THR A 91 11.33 -9.58 -0.06
N PHE A 92 10.48 -8.75 0.54
CA PHE A 92 10.74 -8.14 1.84
C PHE A 92 10.87 -9.16 2.99
N LEU A 93 10.19 -10.31 2.91
CA LEU A 93 10.31 -11.42 3.87
C LEU A 93 11.36 -12.44 3.45
N CYS A 94 11.40 -12.81 2.18
CA CYS A 94 12.29 -13.81 1.63
C CYS A 94 13.77 -13.54 1.93
N ASN A 95 14.15 -12.27 2.07
CA ASN A 95 15.52 -11.87 2.38
C ASN A 95 15.87 -11.96 3.87
N VAL A 96 14.88 -11.96 4.76
CA VAL A 96 15.07 -11.97 6.21
C VAL A 96 14.68 -13.29 6.87
N LEU A 97 13.79 -14.09 6.25
CA LEU A 97 13.42 -15.40 6.76
C LEU A 97 14.63 -16.37 6.68
N ASP A 98 14.89 -17.06 7.80
CA ASP A 98 15.86 -18.15 7.85
C ASP A 98 15.16 -19.51 7.86
N HIS A 99 14.48 -19.86 8.95
CA HIS A 99 13.71 -21.09 9.05
C HIS A 99 12.58 -20.98 10.09
N ALA A 100 11.76 -22.01 10.18
CA ALA A 100 10.74 -22.15 11.22
C ALA A 100 10.80 -23.53 11.87
N GLU A 101 10.56 -23.58 13.18
CA GLU A 101 10.54 -24.78 13.98
C GLU A 101 9.15 -25.01 14.61
N LYS A 102 8.69 -26.25 14.57
CA LYS A 102 7.48 -26.67 15.28
C LYS A 102 7.80 -26.87 16.75
N ILE A 103 7.14 -26.13 17.63
CA ILE A 103 7.20 -26.34 19.08
C ILE A 103 6.15 -27.37 19.51
N ASP A 104 4.91 -27.19 19.05
CA ASP A 104 3.81 -28.13 19.18
C ASP A 104 2.85 -27.98 17.99
N ASP A 105 1.66 -28.61 18.03
CA ASP A 105 0.72 -28.59 16.89
C ASP A 105 0.15 -27.20 16.58
N TYR A 106 0.22 -26.26 17.53
CA TYR A 106 -0.34 -24.89 17.41
C TYR A 106 0.65 -23.80 17.82
N THR A 107 1.94 -24.14 17.94
CA THR A 107 2.99 -23.17 18.27
C THR A 107 4.17 -23.36 17.33
N VAL A 108 4.57 -22.30 16.63
CA VAL A 108 5.70 -22.29 15.70
C VAL A 108 6.65 -21.17 16.08
N LYS A 109 7.93 -21.45 16.11
CA LYS A 109 8.97 -20.44 16.25
C LYS A 109 9.61 -20.16 14.90
N ILE A 110 9.62 -18.90 14.49
CA ILE A 110 10.19 -18.41 13.23
C ILE A 110 11.49 -17.67 13.55
N TYR A 111 12.54 -18.01 12.84
CA TYR A 111 13.86 -17.41 12.96
C TYR A 111 14.15 -16.54 11.75
N LEU A 112 14.73 -15.37 12.02
CA LEU A 112 15.14 -14.42 11.00
C LEU A 112 16.66 -14.35 10.93
N SER A 113 17.23 -14.18 9.76
CA SER A 113 18.66 -14.02 9.50
C SER A 113 19.24 -12.68 9.96
N GLN A 114 18.36 -11.72 10.26
CA GLN A 114 18.68 -10.39 10.77
C GLN A 114 17.48 -9.82 11.52
N SER A 115 17.72 -8.81 12.35
CA SER A 115 16.66 -8.09 13.07
C SER A 115 15.62 -7.49 12.10
N PHE A 116 14.33 -7.69 12.40
CA PHE A 116 13.25 -7.16 11.58
C PHE A 116 12.00 -6.87 12.42
N GLY A 117 11.99 -5.72 13.13
CA GLY A 117 10.89 -5.29 14.01
C GLY A 117 9.53 -5.14 13.31
N ALA A 118 9.51 -4.86 12.00
CA ALA A 118 8.29 -4.79 11.18
C ALA A 118 7.74 -6.18 10.76
N PHE A 119 8.20 -7.30 11.37
CA PHE A 119 7.85 -8.64 10.91
C PHE A 119 6.34 -8.93 10.99
N ILE A 120 5.69 -8.56 12.08
CA ILE A 120 4.26 -8.84 12.30
C ILE A 120 3.37 -8.07 11.33
N SER A 121 3.66 -6.80 11.09
CA SER A 121 2.92 -5.99 10.12
C SER A 121 3.08 -6.54 8.70
N ASN A 122 4.24 -7.07 8.37
CA ASN A 122 4.48 -7.75 7.09
C ASN A 122 3.72 -9.08 6.99
N LEU A 123 3.41 -9.76 8.10
CA LEU A 123 2.55 -10.96 8.12
C LEU A 123 1.05 -10.64 7.98
N ALA A 124 0.63 -9.38 8.06
CA ALA A 124 -0.72 -8.93 7.74
C ALA A 124 -0.90 -8.54 6.26
N HIS A 125 0.23 -8.44 5.51
CA HIS A 125 0.22 -8.05 4.10
C HIS A 125 -0.37 -9.15 3.20
N PRO A 126 -1.12 -8.82 2.10
CA PRO A 126 -1.72 -9.82 1.20
C PRO A 126 -0.75 -10.79 0.53
N ALA A 127 0.54 -10.46 0.51
CA ALA A 127 1.57 -11.37 -0.03
C ALA A 127 1.84 -12.59 0.87
N THR A 128 1.41 -12.57 2.13
CA THR A 128 1.62 -13.62 3.14
C THR A 128 0.33 -14.33 3.53
N LEU A 129 -0.68 -14.26 2.68
CA LEU A 129 -1.89 -15.06 2.87
C LEU A 129 -1.57 -16.56 2.82
N ILE A 130 -2.23 -17.31 3.72
CA ILE A 130 -1.93 -18.72 3.96
C ILE A 130 -2.64 -19.60 2.94
N MET A 131 -1.88 -20.49 2.31
CA MET A 131 -2.34 -21.49 1.35
C MET A 131 -2.34 -22.89 1.94
N SER A 132 -3.25 -23.75 1.46
CA SER A 132 -3.25 -25.17 1.82
C SER A 132 -1.91 -25.84 1.46
N PRO A 133 -1.31 -26.65 2.37
CA PRO A 133 -0.11 -27.43 2.07
C PRO A 133 -0.23 -28.29 0.83
N LYS A 134 -1.38 -28.94 0.62
CA LYS A 134 -1.64 -29.74 -0.60
C LYS A 134 -1.53 -28.92 -1.88
N GLN A 135 -1.96 -27.64 -1.82
CA GLN A 135 -1.87 -26.76 -2.96
C GLN A 135 -0.44 -26.28 -3.20
N ILE A 136 0.33 -26.01 -2.14
CA ILE A 136 1.75 -25.68 -2.25
C ILE A 136 2.51 -26.85 -2.91
N GLU A 137 2.25 -28.08 -2.51
CA GLU A 137 2.83 -29.30 -3.11
C GLU A 137 2.44 -29.48 -4.58
N ALA A 138 1.23 -29.06 -4.98
CA ALA A 138 0.79 -29.12 -6.38
C ALA A 138 1.48 -28.07 -7.28
N GLY A 139 2.20 -27.11 -6.71
CA GLY A 139 3.03 -26.12 -7.40
C GLY A 139 2.34 -24.80 -7.74
N GLU A 140 3.16 -23.84 -8.22
CA GLU A 140 2.75 -22.45 -8.43
C GLU A 140 1.60 -22.29 -9.46
N ASP A 141 1.57 -23.10 -10.51
CA ASP A 141 0.49 -23.02 -11.51
C ASP A 141 -0.87 -23.40 -10.88
N ALA A 142 -0.90 -24.39 -9.97
CA ALA A 142 -2.11 -24.76 -9.24
C ALA A 142 -2.54 -23.64 -8.27
N CYS A 143 -1.58 -23.07 -7.53
CA CYS A 143 -1.82 -21.94 -6.64
C CYS A 143 -2.40 -20.72 -7.38
N ALA A 144 -1.92 -20.45 -8.59
CA ALA A 144 -2.35 -19.31 -9.38
C ALA A 144 -3.73 -19.49 -10.04
N GLN A 145 -4.12 -20.72 -10.33
CA GLN A 145 -5.36 -21.04 -11.07
C GLN A 145 -6.59 -21.23 -10.16
N ALA A 146 -6.40 -21.80 -8.98
CA ALA A 146 -7.49 -22.15 -8.09
C ALA A 146 -7.03 -22.08 -6.61
N PRO A 147 -6.88 -20.88 -6.04
CA PRO A 147 -6.36 -20.70 -4.69
C PRO A 147 -7.26 -21.40 -3.64
N VAL A 148 -6.61 -22.13 -2.72
CA VAL A 148 -7.25 -22.83 -1.60
C VAL A 148 -6.72 -22.24 -0.31
N GLY A 149 -7.59 -21.59 0.45
CA GLY A 149 -7.29 -20.99 1.74
C GLY A 149 -8.34 -21.33 2.79
N THR A 150 -8.41 -20.52 3.82
CA THR A 150 -9.32 -20.67 4.97
C THR A 150 -10.46 -19.67 4.97
N GLY A 151 -10.59 -18.83 3.93
CA GLY A 151 -11.40 -17.63 3.90
C GLY A 151 -12.92 -17.85 3.85
N GLN A 152 -13.64 -16.72 3.99
CA GLN A 152 -15.10 -16.66 3.96
C GLN A 152 -15.70 -17.09 2.60
N TYR A 153 -14.93 -17.05 1.54
CA TYR A 153 -15.34 -17.46 0.20
C TYR A 153 -14.40 -18.52 -0.36
N LYS A 154 -14.95 -19.38 -1.24
CA LYS A 154 -14.24 -20.41 -2.00
C LYS A 154 -14.11 -19.97 -3.45
N PHE A 155 -12.99 -20.26 -4.07
CA PHE A 155 -12.78 -20.07 -5.50
C PHE A 155 -13.73 -20.97 -6.31
N VAL A 156 -14.33 -20.42 -7.37
CA VAL A 156 -15.17 -21.18 -8.31
C VAL A 156 -14.53 -21.22 -9.69
N GLU A 157 -14.28 -20.06 -10.28
CA GLU A 157 -13.68 -19.97 -11.62
C GLU A 157 -13.00 -18.62 -11.86
N TRP A 158 -12.05 -18.63 -12.76
CA TRP A 158 -11.41 -17.43 -13.28
C TRP A 158 -11.25 -17.52 -14.79
N VAL A 159 -11.89 -16.59 -15.49
CA VAL A 159 -11.76 -16.39 -16.94
C VAL A 159 -10.93 -15.14 -17.16
N ALA A 160 -9.69 -15.31 -17.62
CA ALA A 160 -8.74 -14.23 -17.76
C ALA A 160 -9.26 -13.11 -18.68
N GLY A 161 -9.29 -11.87 -18.17
CA GLY A 161 -9.80 -10.69 -18.88
C GLY A 161 -11.32 -10.54 -18.87
N ASP A 162 -12.07 -11.49 -18.33
CA ASP A 162 -13.53 -11.44 -18.25
C ASP A 162 -14.00 -11.36 -16.79
N HIS A 163 -13.82 -12.42 -15.99
CA HIS A 163 -14.29 -12.40 -14.61
C HIS A 163 -13.59 -13.42 -13.70
N MET A 164 -13.73 -13.20 -12.38
CA MET A 164 -13.47 -14.18 -11.34
C MET A 164 -14.72 -14.35 -10.49
N LYS A 165 -15.07 -15.60 -10.16
CA LYS A 165 -16.21 -15.94 -9.33
C LYS A 165 -15.79 -16.69 -8.08
N VAL A 166 -16.40 -16.32 -6.97
CA VAL A 166 -16.26 -16.99 -5.67
C VAL A 166 -17.64 -17.32 -5.10
N GLU A 167 -17.72 -18.34 -4.24
CA GLU A 167 -18.93 -18.72 -3.52
C GLU A 167 -18.72 -18.71 -2.01
N LEU A 168 -19.79 -18.49 -1.25
CA LEU A 168 -19.75 -18.42 0.20
C LEU A 168 -19.30 -19.75 0.81
N ASN A 169 -18.30 -19.69 1.68
CA ASN A 169 -17.89 -20.78 2.56
C ASN A 169 -18.73 -20.75 3.84
N LYS A 170 -19.77 -21.56 3.91
CA LYS A 170 -20.67 -21.61 5.07
C LYS A 170 -20.01 -22.15 6.33
N ASP A 171 -18.92 -22.90 6.17
CA ASP A 171 -18.15 -23.50 7.24
C ASP A 171 -16.92 -22.64 7.62
N TRP A 172 -16.94 -21.34 7.28
CA TRP A 172 -15.84 -20.46 7.60
C TRP A 172 -15.72 -20.28 9.12
N TRP A 173 -14.51 -20.50 9.61
CA TRP A 173 -14.19 -20.43 11.04
C TRP A 173 -14.54 -19.08 11.70
N GLY A 174 -14.52 -17.99 10.93
CA GLY A 174 -14.82 -16.63 11.43
C GLY A 174 -16.27 -16.41 11.86
N TYR A 175 -17.18 -17.33 11.59
CA TYR A 175 -18.56 -17.31 12.13
C TYR A 175 -18.68 -17.92 13.53
N ASP A 176 -17.70 -18.69 13.97
CA ASP A 176 -17.70 -19.37 15.27
C ASP A 176 -17.02 -18.51 16.33
N ALA A 177 -17.80 -17.98 17.27
CA ALA A 177 -17.31 -17.14 18.35
C ALA A 177 -16.30 -17.87 19.26
N ASP A 178 -16.47 -19.18 19.49
CA ASP A 178 -15.55 -19.95 20.33
C ASP A 178 -14.18 -20.10 19.64
N VAL A 179 -14.18 -20.38 18.34
CA VAL A 179 -12.96 -20.42 17.52
C VAL A 179 -12.30 -19.05 17.44
N CYS A 180 -13.09 -17.98 17.38
CA CYS A 180 -12.59 -16.58 17.33
C CYS A 180 -12.12 -16.03 18.69
N GLY A 181 -12.23 -16.76 19.77
CA GLY A 181 -11.83 -16.30 21.11
C GLY A 181 -12.88 -15.45 21.84
N GLY A 182 -14.14 -15.63 21.50
CA GLY A 182 -15.29 -15.02 22.21
C GLY A 182 -16.20 -14.13 21.38
N THR A 183 -15.73 -13.63 20.22
CA THR A 183 -16.53 -12.80 19.32
C THR A 183 -16.28 -13.22 17.86
N ALA A 184 -17.35 -13.60 17.15
CA ALA A 184 -17.28 -13.94 15.74
C ALA A 184 -16.80 -12.74 14.90
N LEU A 185 -16.03 -13.00 13.86
CA LEU A 185 -15.54 -11.97 12.94
C LEU A 185 -16.63 -11.42 12.00
N ALA A 186 -17.69 -12.21 11.78
CA ALA A 186 -18.87 -11.80 11.02
C ALA A 186 -20.11 -12.58 11.50
N ASP A 187 -21.30 -12.03 11.19
CA ASP A 187 -22.54 -12.74 11.41
C ASP A 187 -22.61 -13.99 10.51
N ALA A 188 -23.15 -15.11 11.02
CA ALA A 188 -23.29 -16.36 10.26
C ALA A 188 -24.20 -16.20 9.00
N ASP A 189 -25.10 -15.22 9.03
CA ASP A 189 -25.98 -14.88 7.91
C ASP A 189 -25.38 -13.79 6.98
N ALA A 190 -24.16 -13.28 7.27
CA ALA A 190 -23.47 -12.32 6.45
C ALA A 190 -22.85 -12.99 5.21
N GLY A 191 -22.67 -12.19 4.18
CA GLY A 191 -22.07 -12.61 2.91
C GLY A 191 -23.11 -12.90 1.82
N PHE A 192 -22.64 -12.74 0.59
CA PHE A 192 -23.43 -13.07 -0.61
C PHE A 192 -23.21 -14.53 -0.96
N LYS A 193 -24.25 -15.23 -1.47
CA LYS A 193 -24.10 -16.62 -1.91
C LYS A 193 -22.98 -16.82 -2.94
N SER A 194 -22.77 -15.83 -3.80
CA SER A 194 -21.67 -15.77 -4.74
C SER A 194 -21.37 -14.33 -5.12
N ILE A 195 -20.09 -14.08 -5.46
CA ILE A 195 -19.62 -12.79 -5.94
C ILE A 195 -18.89 -13.01 -7.26
N THR A 196 -19.20 -12.15 -8.25
CA THR A 196 -18.50 -12.14 -9.54
C THR A 196 -17.77 -10.82 -9.69
N PHE A 197 -16.45 -10.87 -9.77
CA PHE A 197 -15.59 -9.71 -10.01
C PHE A 197 -15.34 -9.55 -11.50
N LYS A 198 -15.64 -8.37 -12.04
CA LYS A 198 -15.42 -8.04 -13.46
C LYS A 198 -14.40 -6.90 -13.58
N PRO A 199 -13.28 -7.09 -14.30
CA PRO A 199 -12.36 -6.02 -14.60
C PRO A 199 -12.94 -5.11 -15.67
N VAL A 200 -13.27 -3.87 -15.32
CA VAL A 200 -13.77 -2.86 -16.26
C VAL A 200 -12.80 -1.68 -16.23
N ALA A 201 -11.96 -1.54 -17.26
CA ALA A 201 -10.90 -0.54 -17.31
C ALA A 201 -11.45 0.89 -17.37
N GLU A 202 -12.47 1.12 -18.21
CA GLU A 202 -13.02 2.45 -18.44
C GLU A 202 -13.93 2.92 -17.29
N SER A 203 -13.54 4.03 -16.65
CA SER A 203 -14.24 4.61 -15.50
C SER A 203 -15.69 4.95 -15.79
N ALA A 204 -15.99 5.56 -16.95
CA ALA A 204 -17.34 5.91 -17.35
C ALA A 204 -18.25 4.67 -17.50
N THR A 205 -17.70 3.55 -17.99
CA THR A 205 -18.43 2.28 -18.10
C THR A 205 -18.76 1.71 -16.72
N ARG A 206 -17.83 1.80 -15.75
CA ARG A 206 -18.11 1.38 -14.37
C ARG A 206 -19.22 2.21 -13.73
N VAL A 207 -19.17 3.55 -13.91
CA VAL A 207 -20.19 4.47 -13.40
C VAL A 207 -21.57 4.14 -14.01
N SER A 208 -21.65 3.95 -15.33
CA SER A 208 -22.89 3.58 -15.98
C SER A 208 -23.45 2.24 -15.51
N ALA A 209 -22.58 1.25 -15.26
CA ALA A 209 -22.99 -0.08 -14.80
C ALA A 209 -23.60 -0.05 -13.38
N ILE A 210 -23.04 0.73 -12.45
CA ILE A 210 -23.61 0.85 -11.09
C ILE A 210 -24.96 1.60 -11.13
N GLN A 211 -25.09 2.65 -11.94
CA GLN A 211 -26.34 3.41 -12.10
C GLN A 211 -27.46 2.58 -12.77
N ALA A 212 -27.09 1.73 -13.73
CA ALA A 212 -28.05 0.83 -14.40
C ALA A 212 -28.44 -0.39 -13.54
N GLY A 213 -27.72 -0.66 -12.44
CA GLY A 213 -27.93 -1.85 -11.62
C GLY A 213 -27.27 -3.11 -12.20
N ASP A 214 -26.47 -3.00 -13.26
CA ASP A 214 -25.71 -4.11 -13.86
C ASP A 214 -24.53 -4.53 -12.96
N ALA A 215 -24.01 -3.59 -12.16
CA ALA A 215 -23.08 -3.83 -11.07
C ALA A 215 -23.71 -3.40 -9.74
N GLN A 216 -23.45 -4.14 -8.67
CA GLN A 216 -23.96 -3.85 -7.33
C GLN A 216 -22.95 -3.18 -6.43
N ILE A 217 -21.66 -3.36 -6.73
CA ILE A 217 -20.54 -2.76 -5.99
C ILE A 217 -19.52 -2.26 -7.01
N MET A 218 -19.06 -1.05 -6.82
CA MET A 218 -17.98 -0.43 -7.57
C MET A 218 -16.97 0.14 -6.60
N TRP A 219 -15.71 -0.26 -6.66
CA TRP A 219 -14.63 0.43 -5.95
C TRP A 219 -13.75 1.21 -6.91
N SER A 220 -12.93 2.11 -6.38
CA SER A 220 -12.19 3.11 -7.18
C SER A 220 -13.12 4.00 -8.00
N VAL A 221 -14.07 4.64 -7.33
CA VAL A 221 -14.96 5.64 -7.94
C VAL A 221 -14.12 6.85 -8.35
N PRO A 222 -14.19 7.30 -9.62
CA PRO A 222 -13.49 8.51 -10.05
C PRO A 222 -14.03 9.74 -9.32
N THR A 223 -13.15 10.61 -8.87
CA THR A 223 -13.52 11.80 -8.07
C THR A 223 -14.50 12.73 -8.81
N GLU A 224 -14.38 12.84 -10.14
CA GLU A 224 -15.28 13.61 -10.99
C GLU A 224 -16.71 13.05 -11.07
N SER A 225 -16.90 11.79 -10.70
CA SER A 225 -18.22 11.12 -10.76
C SER A 225 -18.94 11.04 -9.41
N VAL A 226 -18.25 11.41 -8.31
CA VAL A 226 -18.76 11.25 -6.94
C VAL A 226 -20.08 12.00 -6.74
N ASP A 227 -20.15 13.27 -7.14
CA ASP A 227 -21.36 14.08 -6.95
C ASP A 227 -22.53 13.57 -7.79
N THR A 228 -22.25 13.07 -8.99
CA THR A 228 -23.27 12.44 -9.86
C THR A 228 -23.82 11.18 -9.18
N LEU A 229 -22.97 10.31 -8.63
CA LEU A 229 -23.39 9.10 -7.94
C LEU A 229 -24.11 9.39 -6.62
N LYS A 230 -23.67 10.40 -5.84
CA LYS A 230 -24.39 10.85 -4.65
C LYS A 230 -25.80 11.38 -4.94
N GLY A 231 -26.02 11.91 -6.14
CA GLY A 231 -27.34 12.36 -6.61
C GLY A 231 -28.26 11.23 -7.09
N ASP A 232 -27.76 10.01 -7.26
CA ASP A 232 -28.54 8.87 -7.73
C ASP A 232 -29.22 8.17 -6.53
N SER A 233 -30.56 8.11 -6.55
CA SER A 233 -31.34 7.51 -5.47
C SER A 233 -31.16 6.00 -5.28
N ASN A 234 -30.55 5.30 -6.25
CA ASN A 234 -30.31 3.85 -6.21
C ASN A 234 -28.89 3.50 -5.76
N VAL A 235 -28.03 4.49 -5.55
CA VAL A 235 -26.61 4.32 -5.28
C VAL A 235 -26.25 4.98 -3.95
N SER A 236 -25.49 4.28 -3.12
CA SER A 236 -24.82 4.81 -1.94
C SER A 236 -23.33 4.95 -2.21
N VAL A 237 -22.74 6.09 -1.84
CA VAL A 237 -21.31 6.35 -1.98
C VAL A 237 -20.66 6.33 -0.62
N GLY A 238 -19.70 5.43 -0.41
CA GLY A 238 -18.86 5.37 0.76
C GLY A 238 -17.49 5.99 0.51
N MET A 239 -16.82 6.43 1.57
CA MET A 239 -15.51 7.09 1.50
C MET A 239 -14.72 6.83 2.77
N GLY A 240 -13.43 6.52 2.62
CA GLY A 240 -12.46 6.33 3.70
C GLY A 240 -11.12 6.98 3.36
N ASP A 241 -10.24 7.06 4.33
CA ASP A 241 -8.90 7.55 4.13
C ASP A 241 -8.02 6.51 3.41
N SER A 242 -7.02 6.99 2.67
CA SER A 242 -6.03 6.15 2.01
C SER A 242 -4.68 6.31 2.68
N ILE A 243 -3.94 5.21 2.83
CA ILE A 243 -2.54 5.23 3.26
C ILE A 243 -1.57 5.65 2.15
N ALA A 244 -2.07 5.95 0.96
CA ALA A 244 -1.27 6.42 -0.16
C ALA A 244 -1.03 7.93 -0.06
N VAL A 245 0.22 8.34 -0.19
CA VAL A 245 0.64 9.74 -0.22
C VAL A 245 1.30 10.06 -1.56
N TRP A 246 0.97 11.21 -2.13
CA TRP A 246 1.56 11.75 -3.36
C TRP A 246 2.70 12.68 -3.05
N TYR A 247 3.81 12.51 -3.76
CA TYR A 247 5.04 13.26 -3.56
C TYR A 247 5.51 13.96 -4.82
N PHE A 248 6.23 15.05 -4.59
CA PHE A 248 7.10 15.69 -5.56
C PHE A 248 8.54 15.46 -5.11
N PHE A 249 9.24 14.51 -5.76
CA PHE A 249 10.63 14.17 -5.47
C PHE A 249 11.59 15.19 -6.11
N MET A 250 12.70 15.47 -5.43
CA MET A 250 13.78 16.31 -5.92
C MET A 250 15.12 15.59 -5.73
N ASN A 251 15.99 15.60 -6.73
CA ASN A 251 17.32 15.01 -6.62
C ASN A 251 18.20 15.90 -5.73
N THR A 252 18.38 15.51 -4.47
CA THR A 252 19.09 16.32 -3.46
C THR A 252 20.60 16.41 -3.68
N GLN A 253 21.17 15.60 -4.59
CA GLN A 253 22.58 15.65 -4.96
C GLN A 253 22.85 16.58 -6.15
N LYS A 254 21.80 17.07 -6.85
CA LYS A 254 21.92 17.98 -8.00
C LYS A 254 21.59 19.43 -7.63
N ALA A 255 22.33 20.38 -8.17
CA ALA A 255 21.90 21.79 -8.12
C ALA A 255 20.65 21.97 -9.00
N PRO A 256 19.68 22.81 -8.58
CA PRO A 256 19.70 23.62 -7.37
C PRO A 256 19.17 22.92 -6.10
N PHE A 257 18.71 21.67 -6.20
CA PHE A 257 18.03 20.94 -5.11
C PHE A 257 18.95 20.43 -4.01
N ASN A 258 20.28 20.51 -4.19
CA ASN A 258 21.26 20.26 -3.12
C ASN A 258 21.23 21.35 -2.03
N ASP A 259 20.59 22.50 -2.26
CA ASP A 259 20.32 23.52 -1.22
C ASP A 259 18.91 23.30 -0.63
N VAL A 260 18.83 23.08 0.67
CA VAL A 260 17.56 22.92 1.39
C VAL A 260 16.64 24.14 1.26
N LYS A 261 17.19 25.36 1.13
CA LYS A 261 16.40 26.58 0.94
C LYS A 261 15.61 26.54 -0.37
N VAL A 262 16.16 25.97 -1.43
CA VAL A 262 15.44 25.78 -2.69
C VAL A 262 14.29 24.81 -2.50
N ARG A 263 14.51 23.69 -1.79
CA ARG A 263 13.45 22.71 -1.50
C ARG A 263 12.36 23.30 -0.61
N GLU A 264 12.76 24.13 0.38
CA GLU A 264 11.83 24.86 1.24
C GLU A 264 11.02 25.90 0.44
N ALA A 265 11.66 26.62 -0.48
CA ALA A 265 10.98 27.54 -1.38
C ALA A 265 9.90 26.85 -2.22
N MET A 266 10.20 25.67 -2.77
CA MET A 266 9.22 24.87 -3.51
C MET A 266 8.06 24.40 -2.61
N ALA A 267 8.33 24.08 -1.33
CA ALA A 267 7.29 23.70 -0.38
C ALA A 267 6.30 24.84 -0.11
N TYR A 268 6.78 26.09 -0.02
CA TYR A 268 5.93 27.30 0.11
C TYR A 268 5.28 27.72 -1.22
N ALA A 269 5.85 27.37 -2.37
CA ALA A 269 5.32 27.75 -3.68
C ALA A 269 4.12 26.90 -4.14
N ILE A 270 3.89 25.73 -3.54
CA ILE A 270 2.81 24.81 -3.93
C ILE A 270 1.62 24.94 -2.98
N ASN A 271 0.49 25.43 -3.50
CA ASN A 271 -0.78 25.51 -2.79
C ASN A 271 -1.45 24.14 -2.72
N LYS A 272 -1.24 23.42 -1.61
CA LYS A 272 -1.74 22.06 -1.42
C LYS A 272 -3.26 22.02 -1.28
N GLU A 273 -3.87 23.02 -0.67
CA GLU A 273 -5.33 23.15 -0.57
C GLU A 273 -5.96 23.35 -1.97
N ALA A 274 -5.35 24.22 -2.79
CA ALA A 274 -5.79 24.37 -4.19
C ALA A 274 -5.57 23.09 -4.99
N TYR A 275 -4.48 22.35 -4.73
CA TYR A 275 -4.26 21.04 -5.35
C TYR A 275 -5.41 20.06 -5.04
N ILE A 276 -5.86 19.95 -3.78
CA ILE A 276 -7.00 19.14 -3.40
C ILE A 276 -8.26 19.54 -4.20
N GLN A 277 -8.53 20.85 -4.31
CA GLN A 277 -9.72 21.33 -5.01
C GLN A 277 -9.65 21.12 -6.52
N VAL A 278 -8.53 21.47 -7.15
CA VAL A 278 -8.39 21.49 -8.61
C VAL A 278 -8.04 20.11 -9.16
N VAL A 279 -7.08 19.40 -8.53
CA VAL A 279 -6.58 18.13 -9.05
C VAL A 279 -7.42 16.96 -8.57
N MET A 280 -7.84 16.97 -7.30
CA MET A 280 -8.54 15.85 -6.65
C MET A 280 -10.07 16.09 -6.52
N ASN A 281 -10.60 17.18 -7.12
CA ASN A 281 -12.02 17.56 -7.06
C ASN A 281 -12.57 17.66 -5.62
N GLY A 282 -11.74 18.06 -4.65
CA GLY A 282 -12.07 18.16 -3.23
C GLY A 282 -11.99 16.82 -2.45
N TYR A 283 -11.65 15.71 -3.11
CA TYR A 283 -11.61 14.39 -2.49
C TYR A 283 -10.17 13.95 -2.18
N GLY A 284 -9.57 14.58 -1.20
CA GLY A 284 -8.23 14.30 -0.70
C GLY A 284 -7.96 15.05 0.60
N SER A 285 -6.81 14.82 1.20
CA SER A 285 -6.33 15.55 2.38
C SER A 285 -4.91 16.07 2.11
N VAL A 286 -4.55 17.22 2.69
CA VAL A 286 -3.16 17.71 2.66
C VAL A 286 -2.29 16.73 3.44
N ALA A 287 -1.22 16.24 2.82
CA ALA A 287 -0.29 15.35 3.51
C ALA A 287 0.56 16.11 4.53
N THR A 288 0.62 15.62 5.75
CA THR A 288 1.36 16.13 6.88
C THR A 288 2.52 15.22 7.29
N SER A 289 2.70 14.11 6.59
CA SER A 289 3.79 13.17 6.76
C SER A 289 4.08 12.42 5.46
N MET A 290 5.16 11.65 5.46
CA MET A 290 5.48 10.72 4.37
C MET A 290 4.59 9.48 4.37
N VAL A 291 3.90 9.18 5.44
CA VAL A 291 2.98 8.05 5.54
C VAL A 291 1.57 8.54 5.82
N GLY A 292 0.54 7.77 5.45
CA GLY A 292 -0.85 8.09 5.74
C GLY A 292 -1.17 8.02 7.23
N GLU A 293 -2.22 8.72 7.67
CA GLU A 293 -2.60 8.81 9.10
C GLU A 293 -2.94 7.46 9.74
N GLU A 294 -3.42 6.50 8.97
CA GLU A 294 -3.78 5.17 9.44
C GLU A 294 -2.58 4.18 9.50
N VAL A 295 -1.40 4.63 9.10
CA VAL A 295 -0.18 3.82 9.15
C VAL A 295 0.37 3.82 10.58
N GLN A 296 0.71 2.64 11.10
CA GLN A 296 1.34 2.49 12.40
C GLN A 296 2.63 3.33 12.48
N HIS A 297 2.84 4.04 13.58
CA HIS A 297 3.95 4.99 13.81
C HIS A 297 3.87 6.26 12.94
N TYR A 298 2.69 6.59 12.40
CA TYR A 298 2.47 7.90 11.78
C TYR A 298 2.74 9.03 12.76
N LYS A 299 3.40 10.07 12.25
CA LYS A 299 3.53 11.35 12.95
C LYS A 299 3.27 12.49 11.99
N GLY A 300 2.19 13.24 12.24
CA GLY A 300 1.89 14.46 11.52
C GLY A 300 2.84 15.60 11.89
N ASN A 301 3.12 16.47 10.92
CA ASN A 301 3.89 17.69 11.05
C ASN A 301 3.05 18.90 10.61
N ASP A 302 3.40 20.10 11.05
CA ASP A 302 2.77 21.34 10.57
C ASP A 302 3.09 21.49 9.06
N PRO A 303 2.09 21.62 8.19
CA PRO A 303 2.32 21.74 6.75
C PRO A 303 2.93 23.10 6.42
N TYR A 304 3.81 23.12 5.41
CA TYR A 304 4.26 24.36 4.77
C TYR A 304 3.06 25.04 4.10
N SER A 305 2.62 26.16 4.65
CA SER A 305 1.50 26.93 4.11
C SER A 305 1.91 27.65 2.83
N TYR A 306 1.00 27.78 1.87
CA TYR A 306 1.27 28.48 0.62
C TYR A 306 1.65 29.95 0.87
N ASP A 307 2.87 30.32 0.50
CA ASP A 307 3.44 31.66 0.63
C ASP A 307 4.47 31.92 -0.51
N PRO A 308 3.99 32.35 -1.68
CA PRO A 308 4.87 32.57 -2.84
C PRO A 308 5.88 33.71 -2.62
N GLU A 309 5.61 34.70 -1.74
CA GLU A 309 6.56 35.76 -1.45
C GLU A 309 7.72 35.21 -0.61
N LYS A 310 7.45 34.38 0.40
CA LYS A 310 8.47 33.67 1.15
C LYS A 310 9.29 32.76 0.26
N ALA A 311 8.64 32.04 -0.67
CA ALA A 311 9.34 31.21 -1.65
C ALA A 311 10.35 32.01 -2.48
N LYS A 312 9.98 33.22 -2.98
CA LYS A 312 10.89 34.11 -3.72
C LYS A 312 12.04 34.61 -2.85
N GLU A 313 11.80 34.91 -1.58
CA GLU A 313 12.85 35.31 -0.64
C GLU A 313 13.89 34.20 -0.46
N LEU A 314 13.43 32.95 -0.23
CA LEU A 314 14.29 31.78 -0.09
C LEU A 314 15.09 31.50 -1.36
N LEU A 315 14.46 31.58 -2.55
CA LEU A 315 15.16 31.43 -3.83
C LEU A 315 16.26 32.50 -4.00
N LYS A 316 15.97 33.73 -3.65
CA LYS A 316 16.97 34.80 -3.70
C LYS A 316 18.13 34.56 -2.73
N GLU A 317 17.85 34.08 -1.51
CA GLU A 317 18.90 33.71 -0.54
C GLU A 317 19.75 32.54 -1.01
N ALA A 318 19.16 31.60 -1.74
CA ALA A 318 19.84 30.46 -2.35
C ALA A 318 20.61 30.81 -3.62
N GLY A 319 20.56 32.08 -4.10
CA GLY A 319 21.28 32.56 -5.29
C GLY A 319 20.49 32.46 -6.60
N TYR A 320 19.18 32.25 -6.55
CA TYR A 320 18.26 32.14 -7.70
C TYR A 320 17.19 33.25 -7.69
N PRO A 321 17.58 34.56 -7.70
CA PRO A 321 16.61 35.65 -7.57
C PRO A 321 15.63 35.73 -8.76
N ASP A 322 16.04 35.22 -9.94
CA ASP A 322 15.24 35.17 -11.17
C ASP A 322 14.63 33.77 -11.43
N GLY A 323 14.73 32.86 -10.46
CA GLY A 323 14.32 31.47 -10.60
C GLY A 323 15.31 30.60 -11.39
N PHE A 324 14.83 29.47 -11.89
CA PHE A 324 15.61 28.51 -12.66
C PHE A 324 14.69 27.61 -13.50
N THR A 325 15.27 26.87 -14.44
CA THR A 325 14.56 25.83 -15.22
C THR A 325 14.93 24.45 -14.68
N THR A 326 13.95 23.56 -14.58
CA THR A 326 14.13 22.15 -14.17
C THR A 326 13.13 21.25 -14.86
N THR A 327 13.34 19.92 -14.80
CA THR A 327 12.50 18.93 -15.50
C THR A 327 11.75 18.05 -14.48
N LEU A 328 10.44 17.86 -14.70
CA LEU A 328 9.61 16.90 -13.99
C LEU A 328 9.35 15.65 -14.83
N MET A 329 9.86 14.51 -14.39
CA MET A 329 9.55 13.20 -14.98
C MET A 329 8.30 12.60 -14.34
N TYR A 330 7.40 12.03 -15.16
CA TYR A 330 6.19 11.38 -14.69
C TYR A 330 5.62 10.39 -15.71
N SER A 331 4.81 9.44 -15.24
CA SER A 331 4.07 8.53 -16.12
C SER A 331 2.94 9.30 -16.84
N ASN A 332 2.86 9.20 -18.17
CA ASN A 332 2.00 9.99 -19.06
C ASN A 332 0.51 9.63 -19.01
N THR A 333 -0.03 9.32 -17.83
CA THR A 333 -1.47 9.16 -17.62
C THR A 333 -2.16 10.52 -17.56
N THR A 334 -3.45 10.58 -17.93
CA THR A 334 -4.24 11.82 -17.84
C THR A 334 -4.24 12.41 -16.42
N ALA A 335 -4.29 11.56 -15.39
CA ALA A 335 -4.26 12.00 -14.00
C ALA A 335 -2.91 12.64 -13.63
N ASN A 336 -1.79 12.04 -14.02
CA ASN A 336 -0.47 12.58 -13.73
C ASN A 336 -0.16 13.83 -14.57
N GLN A 337 -0.67 13.90 -15.81
CA GLN A 337 -0.59 15.11 -16.61
C GLN A 337 -1.26 16.30 -15.90
N LYS A 338 -2.47 16.11 -15.38
CA LYS A 338 -3.20 17.14 -14.63
C LYS A 338 -2.41 17.62 -13.39
N LYS A 339 -1.78 16.70 -12.67
CA LYS A 339 -0.90 17.01 -11.52
C LYS A 339 0.31 17.82 -11.95
N ALA A 340 1.01 17.37 -13.00
CA ALA A 340 2.20 18.02 -13.51
C ALA A 340 1.92 19.45 -14.01
N GLU A 341 0.83 19.67 -14.72
CA GLU A 341 0.37 20.97 -15.17
C GLU A 341 0.06 21.93 -14.00
N PHE A 342 -0.55 21.41 -12.93
CA PHE A 342 -0.78 22.17 -11.72
C PHE A 342 0.54 22.63 -11.09
N TYR A 343 1.53 21.75 -10.94
CA TYR A 343 2.85 22.13 -10.40
C TYR A 343 3.56 23.15 -11.29
N LYS A 344 3.53 22.96 -12.61
CA LYS A 344 4.10 23.93 -13.56
C LYS A 344 3.52 25.31 -13.37
N GLN A 345 2.21 25.44 -13.24
CA GLN A 345 1.54 26.71 -13.00
C GLN A 345 1.98 27.34 -11.68
N GLN A 346 1.94 26.59 -10.57
CA GLN A 346 2.29 27.10 -9.25
C GLN A 346 3.75 27.56 -9.16
N LEU A 347 4.67 26.76 -9.68
CA LEU A 347 6.10 27.05 -9.64
C LEU A 347 6.48 28.22 -10.54
N SER A 348 5.75 28.46 -11.64
CA SER A 348 5.97 29.61 -12.51
C SER A 348 5.72 30.96 -11.82
N GLU A 349 4.86 31.01 -10.80
CA GLU A 349 4.56 32.23 -10.03
C GLU A 349 5.77 32.72 -9.21
N VAL A 350 6.70 31.82 -8.92
CA VAL A 350 7.94 32.15 -8.18
C VAL A 350 9.19 32.13 -9.08
N GLY A 351 9.03 32.06 -10.41
CA GLY A 351 10.12 32.11 -11.39
C GLY A 351 10.73 30.76 -11.72
N ILE A 352 10.18 29.64 -11.24
CA ILE A 352 10.67 28.29 -11.58
C ILE A 352 9.93 27.82 -12.85
N ASP A 353 10.67 27.62 -13.95
CA ASP A 353 10.14 27.04 -15.19
C ASP A 353 10.26 25.51 -15.14
N LEU A 354 9.12 24.82 -14.98
CA LEU A 354 9.05 23.36 -14.91
C LEU A 354 8.79 22.77 -16.28
N GLU A 355 9.78 22.13 -16.87
CA GLU A 355 9.64 21.37 -18.10
C GLU A 355 8.99 20.01 -17.83
N LEU A 356 7.86 19.72 -18.48
CA LEU A 356 7.09 18.50 -18.28
C LEU A 356 7.55 17.38 -19.18
N ASN A 357 8.06 16.30 -18.61
CA ASN A 357 8.57 15.13 -19.33
C ASN A 357 7.74 13.88 -18.98
N GLY A 358 6.54 13.80 -19.57
CA GLY A 358 5.65 12.65 -19.43
C GLY A 358 6.07 11.52 -20.37
N MET A 359 6.24 10.29 -19.85
CA MET A 359 6.66 9.14 -20.64
C MET A 359 5.90 7.86 -20.25
N GLU A 360 6.03 6.85 -21.08
CA GLU A 360 5.46 5.53 -20.81
C GLU A 360 6.13 4.92 -19.57
N ASN A 361 5.35 4.18 -18.77
CA ASN A 361 5.77 3.75 -17.43
C ASN A 361 7.02 2.86 -17.43
N ALA A 362 7.21 2.00 -18.43
CA ALA A 362 8.40 1.15 -18.50
C ALA A 362 9.67 1.97 -18.78
N VAL A 363 9.56 3.00 -19.66
CA VAL A 363 10.65 3.93 -19.96
C VAL A 363 10.97 4.80 -18.74
N LEU A 364 9.93 5.28 -18.05
CA LEU A 364 10.09 6.05 -16.81
C LEU A 364 10.85 5.26 -15.74
N ASN A 365 10.41 4.01 -15.49
CA ASN A 365 11.06 3.15 -14.50
C ASN A 365 12.55 2.89 -14.82
N GLU A 366 12.90 2.71 -16.10
CA GLU A 366 14.29 2.56 -16.50
C GLU A 366 15.12 3.82 -16.20
N LYS A 367 14.53 5.01 -16.41
CA LYS A 367 15.20 6.30 -16.17
C LYS A 367 15.36 6.66 -14.70
N VAL A 368 14.42 6.26 -13.83
CA VAL A 368 14.44 6.63 -12.41
C VAL A 368 14.94 5.52 -11.49
N GLN A 369 14.97 4.27 -11.96
CA GLN A 369 15.35 3.08 -11.18
C GLN A 369 16.29 2.12 -11.92
N GLY A 370 16.72 2.46 -13.13
CA GLY A 370 17.62 1.63 -13.93
C GLY A 370 19.04 1.56 -13.36
N ALA A 371 19.83 0.63 -13.89
CA ALA A 371 21.19 0.38 -13.41
C ALA A 371 22.16 1.57 -13.61
N ASP A 372 21.84 2.46 -14.54
CA ASP A 372 22.66 3.63 -14.85
C ASP A 372 22.26 4.89 -14.03
N CYS A 373 21.28 4.76 -13.12
CA CYS A 373 20.88 5.85 -12.23
C CYS A 373 21.88 5.97 -11.08
N ALA A 374 22.55 7.12 -10.94
CA ALA A 374 23.58 7.33 -9.94
C ALA A 374 23.62 8.78 -9.46
N GLY A 375 23.04 9.07 -8.30
CA GLY A 375 23.18 10.30 -7.55
C GLY A 375 23.09 11.57 -8.39
N ALA A 376 24.12 12.41 -8.32
CA ALA A 376 24.19 13.67 -9.07
C ALA A 376 24.24 13.51 -10.61
N ASP A 377 24.66 12.34 -11.10
CA ASP A 377 24.75 12.05 -12.55
C ASP A 377 23.45 11.46 -13.11
N ALA A 378 22.45 11.14 -12.26
CA ALA A 378 21.15 10.66 -12.70
C ALA A 378 20.45 11.67 -13.63
N GLU A 379 19.70 11.19 -14.63
CA GLU A 379 18.92 12.09 -15.51
C GLU A 379 17.83 12.85 -14.73
N VAL A 380 17.29 12.26 -13.65
CA VAL A 380 16.17 12.81 -12.92
C VAL A 380 16.57 14.06 -12.12
N ASP A 381 15.85 15.16 -12.36
CA ASP A 381 15.88 16.36 -11.52
C ASP A 381 14.72 16.29 -10.51
N CYS A 382 13.49 16.19 -11.03
CA CYS A 382 12.28 16.01 -10.26
C CYS A 382 11.47 14.83 -10.78
N TYR A 383 10.75 14.18 -9.87
CA TYR A 383 9.90 13.02 -10.18
C TYR A 383 8.57 13.10 -9.45
N LEU A 384 7.49 12.78 -10.17
CA LEU A 384 6.14 12.70 -9.61
C LEU A 384 5.74 11.25 -9.40
N SER A 385 5.52 10.87 -8.17
CA SER A 385 5.00 9.54 -7.80
C SER A 385 4.22 9.59 -6.50
N GLY A 386 3.54 8.50 -6.18
CA GLY A 386 2.94 8.24 -4.89
C GLY A 386 3.45 6.92 -4.32
N TRP A 387 3.28 6.74 -3.02
CA TRP A 387 3.61 5.53 -2.31
C TRP A 387 2.47 5.10 -1.39
N SER A 388 2.15 3.81 -1.42
CA SER A 388 1.21 3.20 -0.48
C SER A 388 1.98 2.33 0.51
N THR A 389 1.85 2.65 1.79
CA THR A 389 2.50 1.91 2.89
C THR A 389 1.73 0.62 3.19
N SER A 390 1.69 -0.29 2.21
CA SER A 390 0.80 -1.46 2.16
C SER A 390 0.99 -2.48 3.28
N THR A 391 2.11 -2.44 4.01
CA THR A 391 2.33 -3.25 5.22
C THR A 391 1.64 -2.66 6.46
N GLY A 392 1.10 -1.43 6.36
CA GLY A 392 0.53 -0.71 7.49
C GLY A 392 1.55 -0.21 8.51
N ASP A 393 2.85 -0.34 8.27
CA ASP A 393 3.95 0.04 9.16
C ASP A 393 4.84 1.10 8.52
N ALA A 394 5.22 2.13 9.29
CA ALA A 394 6.02 3.26 8.80
C ALA A 394 7.37 2.85 8.18
N ASP A 395 7.96 1.72 8.60
CA ASP A 395 9.19 1.22 7.98
C ASP A 395 9.08 1.12 6.46
N TRP A 396 7.98 0.53 5.96
CA TRP A 396 7.76 0.38 4.52
C TRP A 396 7.46 1.71 3.80
N GLY A 397 7.01 2.71 4.54
CA GLY A 397 6.77 4.06 4.04
C GLY A 397 8.00 4.96 4.06
N LEU A 398 9.04 4.60 4.81
CA LEU A 398 10.20 5.45 5.05
C LEU A 398 11.49 4.84 4.48
N ARG A 399 11.88 3.66 4.93
CA ARG A 399 13.18 3.06 4.59
C ARG A 399 13.42 2.89 3.08
N PRO A 400 12.48 2.36 2.26
CA PRO A 400 12.70 2.20 0.83
C PRO A 400 12.93 3.52 0.07
N MET A 401 12.45 4.65 0.61
CA MET A 401 12.50 5.95 -0.04
C MET A 401 13.53 6.91 0.55
N LEU A 402 14.11 6.58 1.71
CA LEU A 402 14.98 7.51 2.46
C LEU A 402 16.36 6.95 2.78
N ALA A 403 16.49 5.62 2.99
CA ALA A 403 17.79 5.05 3.33
C ALA A 403 18.77 5.24 2.18
N THR A 404 20.01 5.61 2.48
CA THR A 404 21.10 5.75 1.49
C THR A 404 21.30 4.45 0.72
N GLU A 405 21.22 3.29 1.37
CA GLU A 405 21.31 1.98 0.72
C GLU A 405 20.13 1.65 -0.21
N SER A 406 19.05 2.45 -0.17
CA SER A 406 17.85 2.32 -0.99
C SER A 406 17.88 3.21 -2.25
N GLU A 407 19.00 3.83 -2.56
CA GLU A 407 19.15 4.56 -3.83
C GLU A 407 19.03 3.62 -5.03
N PRO A 408 18.51 4.10 -6.17
CA PRO A 408 18.51 3.33 -7.42
C PRO A 408 19.89 2.76 -7.78
N PRO A 409 19.97 1.55 -8.31
CA PRO A 409 18.87 0.67 -8.71
C PRO A 409 18.34 -0.26 -7.61
N MET A 410 18.80 -0.07 -6.37
CA MET A 410 18.49 -0.99 -5.26
C MET A 410 17.04 -0.89 -4.79
N SER A 411 16.50 0.34 -4.66
CA SER A 411 15.13 0.57 -4.19
C SER A 411 14.60 1.92 -4.73
N TYR A 412 13.91 2.71 -3.90
CA TYR A 412 13.07 3.84 -4.32
C TYR A 412 13.51 5.20 -3.75
N ASN A 413 14.74 5.33 -3.21
CA ASN A 413 15.28 6.62 -2.80
C ASN A 413 15.68 7.46 -4.03
N ILE A 414 14.68 7.82 -4.85
CA ILE A 414 14.84 8.59 -6.11
C ILE A 414 15.27 10.04 -5.82
N SER A 415 15.10 10.50 -4.59
CA SER A 415 15.65 11.80 -4.15
C SER A 415 17.15 11.77 -3.95
N TYR A 416 17.79 10.61 -3.96
CA TYR A 416 19.21 10.45 -3.62
C TYR A 416 19.56 11.16 -2.31
N TYR A 417 18.68 10.99 -1.34
CA TYR A 417 18.82 11.58 -0.02
C TYR A 417 19.79 10.77 0.83
N GLU A 418 20.79 11.44 1.36
CA GLU A 418 21.78 10.88 2.27
C GLU A 418 21.74 11.61 3.61
N ASN A 419 21.52 10.86 4.69
CA ASN A 419 21.58 11.39 6.05
C ASN A 419 21.92 10.26 7.02
N GLU A 420 23.16 10.27 7.53
CA GLU A 420 23.67 9.24 8.44
C GLU A 420 22.78 9.03 9.68
N LYS A 421 22.18 10.11 10.21
CA LYS A 421 21.25 10.03 11.34
C LYS A 421 19.98 9.28 10.97
N VAL A 422 19.41 9.58 9.82
CA VAL A 422 18.18 8.91 9.31
C VAL A 422 18.49 7.43 9.02
N ASP A 423 19.61 7.14 8.37
CA ASP A 423 20.05 5.77 8.12
C ASP A 423 20.20 4.96 9.42
N GLN A 424 20.78 5.55 10.46
CA GLN A 424 20.91 4.89 11.74
C GLN A 424 19.56 4.67 12.44
N LEU A 425 18.68 5.67 12.44
CA LEU A 425 17.34 5.54 13.00
C LEU A 425 16.52 4.46 12.29
N LEU A 426 16.57 4.39 10.95
CA LEU A 426 15.89 3.34 10.18
C LEU A 426 16.42 1.94 10.53
N LYS A 427 17.72 1.78 10.75
CA LYS A 427 18.32 0.52 11.22
C LYS A 427 17.88 0.20 12.65
N ASP A 428 17.88 1.19 13.54
CA ASP A 428 17.46 1.02 14.94
C ASP A 428 15.96 0.62 15.02
N GLY A 429 15.11 1.18 14.17
CA GLY A 429 13.68 0.83 14.09
C GLY A 429 13.43 -0.62 13.64
N LEU A 430 14.34 -1.22 12.88
CA LEU A 430 14.29 -2.65 12.54
C LEU A 430 14.92 -3.53 13.63
N ALA A 431 15.81 -2.98 14.43
CA ALA A 431 16.60 -3.75 15.42
C ALA A 431 15.84 -4.07 16.71
N THR A 432 14.60 -3.66 16.85
CA THR A 432 13.76 -3.91 18.03
C THR A 432 12.33 -4.30 17.66
N ALA A 433 11.72 -5.17 18.48
CA ALA A 433 10.30 -5.52 18.41
C ALA A 433 9.44 -4.69 19.37
N ASP A 434 10.03 -3.78 20.15
CA ASP A 434 9.32 -2.87 21.06
C ASP A 434 8.61 -1.78 20.25
N GLU A 435 7.28 -1.86 20.15
CA GLU A 435 6.45 -0.98 19.34
C GLU A 435 6.48 0.49 19.81
N ASP A 436 6.58 0.73 21.13
CA ASP A 436 6.69 2.09 21.67
C ASP A 436 8.03 2.71 21.26
N ARG A 437 9.11 1.93 21.37
CA ARG A 437 10.44 2.35 20.93
C ARG A 437 10.50 2.58 19.42
N ARG A 438 9.89 1.72 18.62
CA ARG A 438 9.77 1.91 17.17
C ARG A 438 9.02 3.21 16.85
N GLY A 439 7.92 3.48 17.56
CA GLY A 439 7.16 4.71 17.43
C GLY A 439 7.99 5.97 17.66
N GLU A 440 8.80 6.01 18.72
CA GLU A 440 9.74 7.12 18.99
C GLU A 440 10.75 7.30 17.86
N ILE A 441 11.34 6.21 17.38
CA ILE A 441 12.36 6.23 16.32
C ILE A 441 11.76 6.75 15.01
N TYR A 442 10.62 6.20 14.56
CA TYR A 442 10.00 6.64 13.30
C TYR A 442 9.42 8.06 13.39
N ALA A 443 9.01 8.52 14.58
CA ALA A 443 8.67 9.92 14.78
C ALA A 443 9.87 10.84 14.55
N GLU A 444 11.06 10.48 15.05
CA GLU A 444 12.30 11.25 14.85
C GLU A 444 12.75 11.25 13.38
N VAL A 445 12.58 10.13 12.66
CA VAL A 445 12.81 10.06 11.21
C VAL A 445 11.91 11.06 10.49
N GLN A 446 10.59 11.01 10.75
CA GLN A 446 9.60 11.89 10.10
C GLN A 446 9.89 13.37 10.38
N ASP A 447 10.25 13.73 11.62
CA ASP A 447 10.64 15.09 11.98
C ASP A 447 11.90 15.59 11.27
N THR A 448 12.89 14.70 11.10
CA THR A 448 14.15 15.05 10.45
C THR A 448 13.93 15.27 8.96
N VAL A 449 13.24 14.33 8.30
CA VAL A 449 12.97 14.37 6.86
C VAL A 449 12.03 15.51 6.49
N TRP A 450 11.08 15.87 7.38
CA TRP A 450 10.20 17.02 7.18
C TRP A 450 10.95 18.35 7.11
N LYS A 451 12.08 18.47 7.80
CA LYS A 451 12.96 19.65 7.76
C LYS A 451 13.93 19.61 6.58
N ASP A 452 14.42 18.43 6.22
CA ASP A 452 15.39 18.27 5.14
C ASP A 452 14.73 18.32 3.75
N LEU A 453 13.42 18.02 3.66
CA LEU A 453 12.60 18.11 2.45
C LEU A 453 13.22 17.39 1.22
N PRO A 454 13.66 16.13 1.31
CA PRO A 454 14.16 15.42 0.12
C PRO A 454 13.05 15.22 -0.94
N LEU A 455 11.81 15.24 -0.48
CA LEU A 455 10.60 15.23 -1.28
C LEU A 455 9.52 16.07 -0.60
N LEU A 456 8.55 16.56 -1.36
CA LEU A 456 7.41 17.26 -0.82
C LEU A 456 6.23 16.32 -0.71
N CYS A 457 5.71 16.15 0.50
CA CYS A 457 4.43 15.47 0.72
C CYS A 457 3.30 16.43 0.32
N ILE A 458 2.51 16.03 -0.66
CA ILE A 458 1.48 16.90 -1.25
C ILE A 458 0.11 16.58 -0.70
N ALA A 459 -0.37 15.37 -0.94
CA ALA A 459 -1.74 14.98 -0.63
C ALA A 459 -1.85 13.48 -0.38
N SER A 460 -2.84 13.11 0.43
CA SER A 460 -3.33 11.72 0.53
C SER A 460 -4.66 11.58 -0.20
N ASP A 461 -4.84 10.44 -0.87
CA ASP A 461 -6.08 10.12 -1.58
C ASP A 461 -7.21 9.80 -0.58
N LYS A 462 -8.46 9.80 -1.09
CA LYS A 462 -9.59 9.13 -0.45
C LYS A 462 -9.91 7.85 -1.21
N ASN A 463 -10.13 6.77 -0.49
CA ASN A 463 -10.68 5.54 -1.04
C ASN A 463 -12.19 5.71 -1.18
N ILE A 464 -12.70 5.67 -2.41
CA ILE A 464 -14.11 5.94 -2.70
C ILE A 464 -14.74 4.73 -3.38
N TRP A 465 -15.87 4.28 -2.85
CA TRP A 465 -16.63 3.18 -3.43
C TRP A 465 -18.11 3.53 -3.55
N ALA A 466 -18.82 2.79 -4.37
CA ALA A 466 -20.26 2.90 -4.50
C ALA A 466 -20.93 1.53 -4.41
N THR A 467 -22.10 1.48 -3.82
CA THR A 467 -22.92 0.27 -3.73
C THR A 467 -24.36 0.58 -4.15
N SER A 468 -25.08 -0.44 -4.62
CA SER A 468 -26.54 -0.34 -4.68
C SER A 468 -27.09 -0.09 -3.26
N ASN A 469 -28.15 0.73 -3.12
CA ASN A 469 -28.71 1.13 -1.83
C ASN A 469 -29.19 -0.04 -0.94
N ASN A 470 -29.43 -1.20 -1.53
CA ASN A 470 -29.82 -2.41 -0.84
C ASN A 470 -28.62 -3.26 -0.38
N ILE A 471 -27.39 -2.73 -0.41
CA ILE A 471 -26.18 -3.39 0.08
C ILE A 471 -25.59 -2.59 1.24
N THR A 472 -25.24 -3.29 2.32
CA THR A 472 -24.57 -2.73 3.49
C THR A 472 -23.35 -3.56 3.86
N GLY A 473 -22.45 -3.02 4.72
CA GLY A 473 -21.28 -3.72 5.26
C GLY A 473 -20.12 -3.83 4.28
N VAL A 474 -20.09 -3.02 3.22
CA VAL A 474 -18.94 -2.88 2.30
C VAL A 474 -18.13 -1.66 2.70
N TYR A 475 -16.81 -1.80 2.77
CA TYR A 475 -15.87 -0.71 3.02
C TYR A 475 -14.58 -0.92 2.21
N LEU A 476 -13.75 0.11 2.11
CA LEU A 476 -12.37 -0.04 1.63
C LEU A 476 -11.40 0.17 2.80
N LEU A 477 -10.40 -0.68 2.88
CA LEU A 477 -9.24 -0.49 3.75
C LEU A 477 -8.38 0.68 3.25
N GLY A 478 -7.50 1.20 4.10
CA GLY A 478 -6.57 2.27 3.73
C GLY A 478 -5.71 1.93 2.50
N ASP A 479 -5.38 0.66 2.27
CA ASP A 479 -4.65 0.18 1.07
C ASP A 479 -5.53 0.08 -0.20
N GLY A 480 -6.79 0.49 -0.14
CA GLY A 480 -7.77 0.41 -1.23
C GLY A 480 -8.37 -0.99 -1.44
N SER A 481 -8.00 -1.97 -0.63
CA SER A 481 -8.62 -3.31 -0.71
C SER A 481 -10.05 -3.28 -0.21
N ILE A 482 -10.93 -4.05 -0.88
CA ILE A 482 -12.33 -4.14 -0.49
C ILE A 482 -12.52 -5.08 0.71
N GLY A 483 -13.21 -4.59 1.75
CA GLY A 483 -13.66 -5.36 2.91
C GLY A 483 -15.13 -5.70 2.79
N MET A 484 -15.48 -6.98 2.95
CA MET A 484 -16.84 -7.48 2.74
C MET A 484 -17.29 -8.52 3.78
N ARG A 485 -16.60 -8.64 4.92
CA ARG A 485 -16.91 -9.69 5.93
C ARG A 485 -18.35 -9.67 6.39
N ASN A 486 -18.91 -8.48 6.62
CA ASN A 486 -20.29 -8.26 7.04
C ASN A 486 -21.20 -7.73 5.91
N ALA A 487 -20.74 -7.80 4.66
CA ALA A 487 -21.52 -7.33 3.51
C ALA A 487 -22.76 -8.20 3.31
N ARG A 488 -23.93 -7.57 3.13
CA ARG A 488 -25.21 -8.25 2.94
C ARG A 488 -26.21 -7.36 2.22
N MET A 489 -27.27 -8.00 1.71
CA MET A 489 -28.45 -7.26 1.28
C MET A 489 -29.11 -6.62 2.51
N ALA A 490 -29.46 -5.34 2.41
CA ALA A 490 -30.25 -4.68 3.46
C ALA A 490 -31.58 -5.43 3.63
N ALA A 491 -32.04 -5.54 4.88
CA ALA A 491 -33.38 -6.07 5.13
C ALA A 491 -34.42 -5.14 4.50
N GLU A 492 -35.41 -5.72 3.80
CA GLU A 492 -36.55 -4.98 3.23
C GLU A 492 -37.38 -4.28 4.32
#